data_d4a76dd842af8371eaf57abfac028e7d
#
_entry.id   d4a76dd842af8371eaf57abfac028e7d
#
_cell.length_a   1.000
_cell.length_b   1.000
_cell.length_c   1.000
_cell.angle_alpha   90.00
_cell.angle_beta   90.00
_cell.angle_gamma   90.00
#
_symmetry.space_group_name_H-M   'P 1'
#
loop_
_entity.id
_entity.type
_entity.pdbx_description
1 polymer ?
#
loop_
_entity_poly.entity_id
_entity_poly.type
_entity_poly.pdbx_seq_one_letter_code
_entity_poly.pdbx_strand_id
1 'polypeptide(L)'
;MQPLELYIHIPFCVKKCAYCDFLSGPAGEKEKEEYVKMLVDEIRNCPDTVQNYRVISIFFGGGTPSLLTGEQIGRLMDTVREIFTLDEDAEITMEMNPGTVTEEKLRKYRQAGVNRLSIGLQSVNDEELRLLGRIHTYEEFREAYHLARANGFSNINVDLISAIPGQTVESWRRTLEQVMALSPEHISAYSLILEEGTTFYKKYVEDEAKEGPKLPDEDAERQMYWDTETLMEKNGYHRYEISNYAKEGYACRHNLGYWERIPYLGFGIGAASLVPGDLIGKCRKLEGKMSRYTNPDQLSEYAHSYRNKFQAELLTETEEMEEFMFLGLRKMNGISKKEFSEYFGKSLEDIYGEPICKLESLKLLEQDDDRVWLTKRGIDVSNSVFVEFLLEE
;
A
#
# COMPACT_ATOMS: atom_id res chain seq x y z
N MET A 1 -15.11 -10.99 -17.29
CA MET A 1 -15.26 -10.06 -16.16
C MET A 1 -13.97 -9.24 -16.07
N GLN A 2 -14.08 -7.94 -15.85
CA GLN A 2 -12.92 -7.06 -15.65
C GLN A 2 -12.36 -7.24 -14.23
N PRO A 3 -11.04 -7.05 -14.03
CA PRO A 3 -10.45 -7.13 -12.70
C PRO A 3 -10.92 -5.96 -11.82
N LEU A 4 -11.04 -6.22 -10.52
CA LEU A 4 -11.38 -5.24 -9.48
C LEU A 4 -10.57 -5.55 -8.23
N GLU A 5 -10.14 -4.54 -7.51
CA GLU A 5 -9.51 -4.66 -6.21
C GLU A 5 -10.40 -4.07 -5.11
N LEU A 6 -10.31 -4.61 -3.90
CA LEU A 6 -11.03 -4.08 -2.75
C LEU A 6 -10.03 -3.67 -1.66
N TYR A 7 -10.12 -2.43 -1.19
CA TYR A 7 -9.41 -1.95 -0.02
C TYR A 7 -10.39 -1.76 1.14
N ILE A 8 -10.14 -2.37 2.28
CA ILE A 8 -10.97 -2.26 3.47
C ILE A 8 -10.17 -1.59 4.58
N HIS A 9 -10.52 -0.34 4.88
CA HIS A 9 -9.85 0.46 5.90
C HIS A 9 -10.31 0.11 7.30
N ILE A 10 -9.38 -0.24 8.17
CA ILE A 10 -9.62 -0.53 9.59
C ILE A 10 -8.87 0.52 10.43
N PRO A 11 -9.55 1.57 10.95
CA PRO A 11 -8.90 2.74 11.54
C PRO A 11 -8.48 2.55 13.00
N PHE A 12 -8.22 1.34 13.44
CA PHE A 12 -7.97 1.07 14.85
C PHE A 12 -6.51 0.76 15.12
N CYS A 13 -5.93 1.43 16.11
CA CYS A 13 -4.62 1.15 16.68
C CYS A 13 -4.70 1.10 18.19
N VAL A 14 -3.85 0.32 18.84
CA VAL A 14 -3.68 0.38 20.30
C VAL A 14 -3.09 1.73 20.69
N LYS A 15 -2.11 2.21 19.90
CA LYS A 15 -1.44 3.50 20.05
C LYS A 15 -0.95 3.97 18.69
N LYS A 16 -1.08 5.28 18.39
CA LYS A 16 -0.54 5.87 17.15
C LYS A 16 0.98 6.01 17.26
N CYS A 17 1.70 5.53 16.26
CA CYS A 17 3.16 5.66 16.17
C CYS A 17 3.57 7.10 15.88
N ALA A 18 4.81 7.47 16.24
CA ALA A 18 5.28 8.85 16.15
C ALA A 18 5.45 9.37 14.70
N TYR A 19 5.61 8.46 13.76
CA TYR A 19 5.82 8.76 12.34
C TYR A 19 4.55 8.60 11.48
N CYS A 20 3.47 7.99 12.03
CA CYS A 20 2.33 7.53 11.24
C CYS A 20 1.32 8.65 11.01
N ASP A 21 1.01 8.92 9.75
CA ASP A 21 -0.04 9.85 9.31
C ASP A 21 -1.38 9.16 9.01
N PHE A 22 -1.39 7.82 8.88
CA PHE A 22 -2.60 7.07 8.55
C PHE A 22 -3.76 7.41 9.48
N LEU A 23 -4.95 7.46 8.89
CA LEU A 23 -6.19 7.69 9.61
C LEU A 23 -6.47 6.53 10.57
N SER A 24 -6.03 6.69 11.82
CA SER A 24 -6.14 5.65 12.83
C SER A 24 -6.12 6.21 14.26
N GLY A 25 -6.75 5.46 15.18
CA GLY A 25 -6.78 5.81 16.59
C GLY A 25 -7.23 4.67 17.49
N PRO A 26 -7.16 4.83 18.82
CA PRO A 26 -7.65 3.85 19.76
C PRO A 26 -9.18 3.75 19.72
N ALA A 27 -9.71 2.53 19.91
CA ALA A 27 -11.15 2.29 19.98
C ALA A 27 -11.46 1.12 20.91
N GLY A 28 -12.61 1.20 21.58
CA GLY A 28 -13.15 0.12 22.38
C GLY A 28 -13.84 -0.97 21.52
N GLU A 29 -14.15 -2.11 22.14
CA GLU A 29 -14.77 -3.24 21.43
C GLU A 29 -16.13 -2.88 20.82
N LYS A 30 -16.92 -2.04 21.53
CA LYS A 30 -18.22 -1.58 21.03
C LYS A 30 -18.07 -0.73 19.77
N GLU A 31 -17.12 0.19 19.75
CA GLU A 31 -16.86 1.07 18.60
C GLU A 31 -16.38 0.25 17.38
N LYS A 32 -15.49 -0.73 17.60
CA LYS A 32 -15.06 -1.66 16.56
C LYS A 32 -16.25 -2.45 15.98
N GLU A 33 -17.13 -2.94 16.84
CA GLU A 33 -18.32 -3.69 16.41
C GLU A 33 -19.31 -2.81 15.61
N GLU A 34 -19.52 -1.58 16.04
CA GLU A 34 -20.36 -0.61 15.31
C GLU A 34 -19.75 -0.26 13.95
N TYR A 35 -18.44 -0.07 13.88
CA TYR A 35 -17.74 0.20 12.64
C TYR A 35 -17.81 -0.98 11.66
N VAL A 36 -17.61 -2.20 12.13
CA VAL A 36 -17.75 -3.41 11.29
C VAL A 36 -19.17 -3.52 10.71
N LYS A 37 -20.21 -3.16 11.48
CA LYS A 37 -21.58 -3.12 10.96
C LYS A 37 -21.73 -2.08 9.84
N MET A 38 -21.13 -0.90 9.99
CA MET A 38 -21.14 0.12 8.93
C MET A 38 -20.43 -0.36 7.67
N LEU A 39 -19.27 -1.04 7.80
CA LEU A 39 -18.58 -1.64 6.66
C LEU A 39 -19.42 -2.70 5.95
N VAL A 40 -20.06 -3.60 6.70
CA VAL A 40 -20.99 -4.59 6.14
C VAL A 40 -22.13 -3.91 5.36
N ASP A 41 -22.70 -2.85 5.93
CA ASP A 41 -23.76 -2.08 5.28
C ASP A 41 -23.24 -1.37 4.02
N GLU A 42 -22.05 -0.77 4.06
CA GLU A 42 -21.44 -0.13 2.89
C GLU A 42 -21.21 -1.12 1.75
N ILE A 43 -20.63 -2.28 2.05
CA ILE A 43 -20.39 -3.34 1.06
C ILE A 43 -21.70 -3.81 0.43
N ARG A 44 -22.75 -4.00 1.23
CA ARG A 44 -24.09 -4.41 0.73
C ARG A 44 -24.78 -3.34 -0.12
N ASN A 45 -24.42 -2.09 0.04
CA ASN A 45 -24.98 -0.99 -0.75
C ASN A 45 -24.23 -0.73 -2.07
N CYS A 46 -23.28 -1.60 -2.45
CA CYS A 46 -22.67 -1.52 -3.78
C CYS A 46 -23.73 -1.71 -4.88
N PRO A 47 -23.56 -1.05 -6.04
CA PRO A 47 -24.49 -1.23 -7.17
C PRO A 47 -24.38 -2.65 -7.75
N ASP A 48 -25.47 -3.15 -8.34
CA ASP A 48 -25.52 -4.51 -8.95
C ASP A 48 -24.46 -4.68 -10.06
N THR A 49 -23.98 -3.60 -10.65
CA THR A 49 -22.92 -3.59 -11.67
C THR A 49 -21.61 -4.19 -11.21
N VAL A 50 -21.34 -4.27 -9.89
CA VAL A 50 -20.14 -4.95 -9.35
C VAL A 50 -20.06 -6.42 -9.78
N GLN A 51 -21.18 -7.04 -10.13
CA GLN A 51 -21.23 -8.41 -10.65
C GLN A 51 -20.58 -8.58 -12.04
N ASN A 52 -20.32 -7.49 -12.76
CA ASN A 52 -19.58 -7.49 -14.02
C ASN A 52 -18.06 -7.61 -13.82
N TYR A 53 -17.60 -7.49 -12.58
CA TYR A 53 -16.18 -7.48 -12.19
C TYR A 53 -15.83 -8.76 -11.43
N ARG A 54 -14.54 -9.11 -11.47
CA ARG A 54 -13.96 -10.19 -10.68
C ARG A 54 -12.94 -9.60 -9.73
N VAL A 55 -13.13 -9.82 -8.44
CA VAL A 55 -12.21 -9.34 -7.40
C VAL A 55 -10.94 -10.20 -7.39
N ILE A 56 -9.82 -9.61 -7.76
CA ILE A 56 -8.51 -10.26 -7.85
C ILE A 56 -7.67 -10.06 -6.58
N SER A 57 -7.94 -9.01 -5.81
CA SER A 57 -7.29 -8.77 -4.53
C SER A 57 -8.21 -8.07 -3.52
N ILE A 58 -7.99 -8.37 -2.24
CA ILE A 58 -8.61 -7.70 -1.09
C ILE A 58 -7.49 -7.33 -0.12
N PHE A 59 -7.45 -6.07 0.30
CA PHE A 59 -6.46 -5.60 1.25
C PHE A 59 -7.14 -4.99 2.49
N PHE A 60 -6.97 -5.62 3.63
CA PHE A 60 -7.34 -5.05 4.93
C PHE A 60 -6.17 -4.25 5.46
N GLY A 61 -6.28 -2.92 5.47
CA GLY A 61 -5.20 -2.01 5.84
C GLY A 61 -5.63 -0.83 6.69
N GLY A 62 -4.70 0.09 6.90
CA GLY A 62 -4.89 1.38 7.54
C GLY A 62 -4.28 1.51 8.93
N GLY A 63 -5.00 1.21 9.99
CA GLY A 63 -4.45 1.19 11.35
C GLY A 63 -3.82 -0.16 11.69
N THR A 64 -4.61 -1.02 12.31
CA THR A 64 -4.19 -2.38 12.69
C THR A 64 -5.37 -3.34 12.52
N PRO A 65 -5.61 -3.85 11.32
CA PRO A 65 -6.72 -4.78 11.03
C PRO A 65 -6.75 -6.00 11.95
N SER A 66 -5.60 -6.47 12.39
CA SER A 66 -5.48 -7.60 13.32
C SER A 66 -6.00 -7.31 14.75
N LEU A 67 -6.48 -6.09 15.04
CA LEU A 67 -7.25 -5.80 16.25
C LEU A 67 -8.68 -6.35 16.17
N LEU A 68 -9.23 -6.54 14.98
CA LEU A 68 -10.54 -7.16 14.82
C LEU A 68 -10.50 -8.64 15.23
N THR A 69 -11.63 -9.16 15.67
CA THR A 69 -11.77 -10.59 15.95
C THR A 69 -11.90 -11.41 14.67
N GLY A 70 -11.64 -12.72 14.77
CA GLY A 70 -11.83 -13.61 13.62
C GLY A 70 -13.27 -13.65 13.12
N GLU A 71 -14.26 -13.47 14.01
CA GLU A 71 -15.67 -13.39 13.65
C GLU A 71 -16.01 -12.11 12.88
N GLN A 72 -15.39 -10.98 13.26
CA GLN A 72 -15.58 -9.72 12.56
C GLN A 72 -15.01 -9.78 11.14
N ILE A 73 -13.80 -10.33 10.97
CA ILE A 73 -13.21 -10.55 9.64
C ILE A 73 -14.05 -11.57 8.85
N GLY A 74 -14.50 -12.64 9.49
CA GLY A 74 -15.40 -13.62 8.85
C GLY A 74 -16.65 -12.96 8.29
N ARG A 75 -17.35 -12.14 9.07
CA ARG A 75 -18.55 -11.40 8.62
C ARG A 75 -18.27 -10.48 7.41
N LEU A 76 -17.14 -9.75 7.44
CA LEU A 76 -16.75 -8.90 6.32
C LEU A 76 -16.52 -9.74 5.06
N MET A 77 -15.77 -10.84 5.17
CA MET A 77 -15.48 -11.72 4.04
C MET A 77 -16.73 -12.45 3.51
N ASP A 78 -17.65 -12.85 4.39
CA ASP A 78 -18.93 -13.45 4.00
C ASP A 78 -19.78 -12.43 3.23
N THR A 79 -19.80 -11.17 3.68
CA THR A 79 -20.51 -10.09 2.97
C THR A 79 -19.86 -9.79 1.62
N VAL A 80 -18.52 -9.78 1.54
CA VAL A 80 -17.82 -9.61 0.25
C VAL A 80 -18.20 -10.74 -0.72
N ARG A 81 -18.23 -12.00 -0.28
CA ARG A 81 -18.65 -13.14 -1.11
C ARG A 81 -20.13 -13.12 -1.51
N GLU A 82 -20.98 -12.53 -0.69
CA GLU A 82 -22.41 -12.32 -1.01
C GLU A 82 -22.59 -11.33 -2.16
N ILE A 83 -21.76 -10.29 -2.22
CA ILE A 83 -21.93 -9.15 -3.14
C ILE A 83 -21.02 -9.25 -4.38
N PHE A 84 -19.80 -9.76 -4.26
CA PHE A 84 -18.80 -9.78 -5.31
C PHE A 84 -18.47 -11.19 -5.79
N THR A 85 -18.08 -11.29 -7.06
CA THR A 85 -17.46 -12.51 -7.60
C THR A 85 -15.95 -12.45 -7.34
N LEU A 86 -15.45 -13.34 -6.46
CA LEU A 86 -14.03 -13.45 -6.17
C LEU A 86 -13.35 -14.36 -7.18
N ASP A 87 -12.11 -13.99 -7.54
CA ASP A 87 -11.23 -14.91 -8.25
C ASP A 87 -10.87 -16.11 -7.34
N GLU A 88 -10.71 -17.29 -7.92
CA GLU A 88 -10.30 -18.48 -7.15
C GLU A 88 -8.94 -18.28 -6.48
N ASP A 89 -8.04 -17.52 -7.14
CA ASP A 89 -6.69 -17.19 -6.69
C ASP A 89 -6.59 -15.78 -6.09
N ALA A 90 -7.69 -15.15 -5.69
CA ALA A 90 -7.66 -13.79 -5.14
C ALA A 90 -6.64 -13.67 -3.99
N GLU A 91 -5.79 -12.64 -4.06
CA GLU A 91 -4.90 -12.30 -2.95
C GLU A 91 -5.70 -11.58 -1.86
N ILE A 92 -5.75 -12.15 -0.66
CA ILE A 92 -6.45 -11.55 0.48
C ILE A 92 -5.43 -11.25 1.56
N THR A 93 -4.98 -10.00 1.58
CA THR A 93 -3.95 -9.48 2.48
C THR A 93 -4.57 -8.88 3.73
N MET A 94 -3.91 -9.09 4.87
CA MET A 94 -4.23 -8.40 6.13
C MET A 94 -2.97 -7.84 6.77
N GLU A 95 -3.01 -6.55 7.10
CA GLU A 95 -1.99 -5.93 7.94
C GLU A 95 -2.11 -6.39 9.39
N MET A 96 -0.96 -6.66 9.98
CA MET A 96 -0.84 -7.23 11.32
C MET A 96 0.27 -6.54 12.11
N ASN A 97 -0.03 -6.17 13.34
CA ASN A 97 1.00 -5.75 14.28
C ASN A 97 1.34 -6.88 15.26
N PRO A 98 2.63 -7.12 15.56
CA PRO A 98 3.04 -8.06 16.61
C PRO A 98 2.33 -7.75 17.93
N GLY A 99 2.00 -8.78 18.71
CA GLY A 99 1.27 -8.65 19.97
C GLY A 99 -0.26 -8.49 19.85
N THR A 100 -0.81 -8.37 18.62
CA THR A 100 -2.28 -8.23 18.43
C THR A 100 -2.97 -9.53 18.04
N VAL A 101 -2.22 -10.59 17.77
CA VAL A 101 -2.73 -11.87 17.28
C VAL A 101 -2.54 -13.01 18.26
N THR A 102 -3.43 -13.98 18.18
CA THR A 102 -3.38 -15.26 18.87
C THR A 102 -3.51 -16.37 17.83
N GLU A 103 -3.17 -17.61 18.20
CA GLU A 103 -3.38 -18.78 17.35
C GLU A 103 -4.82 -18.90 16.88
N GLU A 104 -5.79 -18.68 17.78
CA GLU A 104 -7.21 -18.71 17.44
C GLU A 104 -7.59 -17.66 16.39
N LYS A 105 -7.11 -16.42 16.53
CA LYS A 105 -7.34 -15.35 15.54
C LYS A 105 -6.75 -15.73 14.18
N LEU A 106 -5.49 -16.16 14.13
CA LEU A 106 -4.83 -16.53 12.87
C LEU A 106 -5.55 -17.67 12.17
N ARG A 107 -5.99 -18.70 12.90
CA ARG A 107 -6.79 -19.78 12.36
C ARG A 107 -8.10 -19.28 11.75
N LYS A 108 -8.80 -18.37 12.44
CA LYS A 108 -10.06 -17.78 11.94
C LYS A 108 -9.83 -16.88 10.72
N TYR A 109 -8.76 -16.11 10.67
CA TYR A 109 -8.39 -15.32 9.49
C TYR A 109 -8.14 -16.22 8.27
N ARG A 110 -7.40 -17.33 8.46
CA ARG A 110 -7.24 -18.35 7.40
C ARG A 110 -8.58 -18.93 6.94
N GLN A 111 -9.47 -19.27 7.87
CA GLN A 111 -10.81 -19.78 7.56
C GLN A 111 -11.67 -18.75 6.82
N ALA A 112 -11.51 -17.46 7.14
CA ALA A 112 -12.16 -16.37 6.42
C ALA A 112 -11.61 -16.17 4.99
N GLY A 113 -10.44 -16.75 4.67
CA GLY A 113 -9.82 -16.71 3.35
C GLY A 113 -8.57 -15.82 3.26
N VAL A 114 -8.16 -15.17 4.36
CA VAL A 114 -6.89 -14.41 4.38
C VAL A 114 -5.76 -15.37 4.02
N ASN A 115 -4.99 -15.03 2.97
CA ASN A 115 -3.91 -15.89 2.46
C ASN A 115 -2.53 -15.19 2.44
N ARG A 116 -2.48 -13.89 2.68
CA ARG A 116 -1.26 -13.10 2.83
C ARG A 116 -1.31 -12.23 4.09
N LEU A 117 -0.21 -12.13 4.82
CA LEU A 117 -0.06 -11.23 5.96
C LEU A 117 1.01 -10.16 5.66
N SER A 118 0.77 -8.92 6.10
CA SER A 118 1.77 -7.85 6.14
C SER A 118 2.07 -7.51 7.59
N ILE A 119 3.28 -7.79 8.06
CA ILE A 119 3.64 -7.66 9.48
C ILE A 119 4.53 -6.43 9.67
N GLY A 120 4.02 -5.44 10.38
CA GLY A 120 4.75 -4.21 10.68
C GLY A 120 5.81 -4.42 11.75
N LEU A 121 7.03 -4.79 11.37
CA LEU A 121 8.20 -4.88 12.26
C LEU A 121 8.88 -3.53 12.43
N GLN A 122 9.25 -2.90 11.35
CA GLN A 122 9.97 -1.63 11.19
C GLN A 122 11.47 -1.71 11.46
N SER A 123 11.93 -2.34 12.55
CA SER A 123 13.34 -2.55 12.90
C SER A 123 13.50 -3.77 13.82
N VAL A 124 14.69 -4.39 13.80
CA VAL A 124 15.07 -5.43 14.78
C VAL A 124 15.71 -4.83 16.05
N ASN A 125 15.92 -3.52 16.08
CA ASN A 125 16.48 -2.82 17.24
C ASN A 125 15.36 -2.26 18.11
N ASP A 126 15.23 -2.75 19.33
CA ASP A 126 14.18 -2.33 20.28
C ASP A 126 14.27 -0.84 20.68
N GLU A 127 15.45 -0.21 20.57
CA GLU A 127 15.60 1.24 20.82
C GLU A 127 14.98 2.04 19.66
N GLU A 128 15.20 1.62 18.41
CA GLU A 128 14.56 2.19 17.24
C GLU A 128 13.03 1.98 17.28
N LEU A 129 12.56 0.79 17.67
CA LEU A 129 11.13 0.51 17.85
C LEU A 129 10.48 1.43 18.89
N ARG A 130 11.14 1.60 20.06
CA ARG A 130 10.65 2.51 21.10
C ARG A 130 10.60 3.96 20.62
N LEU A 131 11.59 4.40 19.85
CA LEU A 131 11.63 5.75 19.29
C LEU A 131 10.48 5.98 18.30
N LEU A 132 10.21 5.02 17.43
CA LEU A 132 9.07 5.01 16.51
C LEU A 132 7.71 5.00 17.26
N GLY A 133 7.68 4.73 18.56
CA GLY A 133 6.46 4.58 19.34
C GLY A 133 5.80 3.22 19.19
N ARG A 134 6.53 2.21 18.67
CA ARG A 134 6.05 0.82 18.59
C ARG A 134 5.88 0.23 20.00
N ILE A 135 4.87 -0.62 20.14
CA ILE A 135 4.50 -1.23 21.42
C ILE A 135 5.06 -2.65 21.58
N HIS A 136 5.70 -3.18 20.55
CA HIS A 136 6.28 -4.52 20.51
C HIS A 136 7.81 -4.47 20.47
N THR A 137 8.44 -5.57 20.84
CA THR A 137 9.86 -5.86 20.73
C THR A 137 10.14 -6.74 19.51
N TYR A 138 11.42 -6.85 19.12
CA TYR A 138 11.82 -7.78 18.04
C TYR A 138 11.49 -9.25 18.39
N GLU A 139 11.62 -9.65 19.66
CA GLU A 139 11.27 -11.02 20.07
C GLU A 139 9.77 -11.29 19.92
N GLU A 140 8.90 -10.36 20.34
CA GLU A 140 7.45 -10.49 20.14
C GLU A 140 7.06 -10.55 18.66
N PHE A 141 7.81 -9.85 17.79
CA PHE A 141 7.65 -10.01 16.34
C PHE A 141 8.02 -11.41 15.88
N ARG A 142 9.15 -11.95 16.32
CA ARG A 142 9.59 -13.30 15.98
C ARG A 142 8.55 -14.35 16.37
N GLU A 143 8.03 -14.24 17.59
CA GLU A 143 6.96 -15.12 18.09
C GLU A 143 5.71 -15.03 17.19
N ALA A 144 5.25 -13.81 16.88
CA ALA A 144 4.09 -13.59 16.00
C ALA A 144 4.33 -14.13 14.57
N TYR A 145 5.54 -13.95 14.03
CA TYR A 145 5.94 -14.49 12.72
C TYR A 145 5.89 -16.01 12.70
N HIS A 146 6.51 -16.67 13.69
CA HIS A 146 6.50 -18.13 13.78
C HIS A 146 5.10 -18.68 14.04
N LEU A 147 4.29 -17.98 14.83
CA LEU A 147 2.90 -18.34 15.04
C LEU A 147 2.08 -18.26 13.75
N ALA A 148 2.29 -17.23 12.93
CA ALA A 148 1.67 -17.11 11.61
C ALA A 148 2.07 -18.28 10.69
N ARG A 149 3.37 -18.62 10.63
CA ARG A 149 3.86 -19.79 9.88
C ARG A 149 3.24 -21.09 10.36
N ALA A 150 3.17 -21.33 11.67
CA ALA A 150 2.57 -22.52 12.26
C ALA A 150 1.07 -22.67 11.93
N ASN A 151 0.38 -21.54 11.70
CA ASN A 151 -1.01 -21.50 11.29
C ASN A 151 -1.22 -21.50 9.75
N GLY A 152 -0.17 -21.84 8.98
CA GLY A 152 -0.26 -22.10 7.54
C GLY A 152 -0.21 -20.87 6.65
N PHE A 153 0.27 -19.71 7.14
CA PHE A 153 0.57 -18.57 6.30
C PHE A 153 1.92 -18.77 5.60
N SER A 154 1.90 -19.01 4.30
CA SER A 154 3.08 -19.19 3.45
C SER A 154 3.44 -17.95 2.64
N ASN A 155 2.63 -16.91 2.67
CA ASN A 155 2.90 -15.62 2.03
C ASN A 155 2.88 -14.53 3.11
N ILE A 156 4.07 -14.13 3.55
CA ILE A 156 4.24 -13.11 4.60
C ILE A 156 5.14 -12.00 4.09
N ASN A 157 4.64 -10.79 4.19
CA ASN A 157 5.42 -9.57 4.07
C ASN A 157 5.91 -9.10 5.44
N VAL A 158 7.10 -8.51 5.48
CA VAL A 158 7.63 -7.78 6.64
C VAL A 158 7.92 -6.35 6.22
N ASP A 159 7.27 -5.39 6.93
CA ASP A 159 7.49 -3.97 6.69
C ASP A 159 8.66 -3.46 7.53
N LEU A 160 9.58 -2.74 6.89
CA LEU A 160 10.79 -2.16 7.46
C LEU A 160 10.89 -0.67 7.14
N ILE A 161 11.48 0.09 8.05
CA ILE A 161 11.76 1.51 7.87
C ILE A 161 13.25 1.76 8.04
N SER A 162 13.88 2.35 7.03
CA SER A 162 15.24 2.89 7.11
C SER A 162 15.24 4.38 7.47
N ALA A 163 16.40 4.94 7.72
CA ALA A 163 16.60 6.33 8.09
C ALA A 163 15.88 6.78 9.37
N ILE A 164 15.61 5.86 10.29
CA ILE A 164 15.06 6.18 11.62
C ILE A 164 16.07 7.07 12.38
N PRO A 165 15.61 8.10 13.14
CA PRO A 165 16.54 8.91 13.92
C PRO A 165 17.46 8.09 14.83
N GLY A 166 18.76 8.29 14.72
CA GLY A 166 19.80 7.53 15.42
C GLY A 166 20.17 6.20 14.77
N GLN A 167 19.47 5.77 13.72
CA GLN A 167 19.82 4.56 12.98
C GLN A 167 21.15 4.75 12.24
N THR A 168 21.99 3.75 12.25
CA THR A 168 23.24 3.70 11.47
C THR A 168 23.11 2.74 10.30
N VAL A 169 24.01 2.86 9.33
CA VAL A 169 24.09 1.91 8.19
C VAL A 169 24.26 0.48 8.69
N GLU A 170 25.05 0.26 9.74
CA GLU A 170 25.27 -1.07 10.33
C GLU A 170 24.01 -1.60 11.02
N SER A 171 23.25 -0.74 11.73
CA SER A 171 21.96 -1.12 12.35
C SER A 171 20.94 -1.53 11.28
N TRP A 172 20.87 -0.78 10.19
CA TRP A 172 20.02 -1.09 9.06
C TRP A 172 20.40 -2.42 8.38
N ARG A 173 21.69 -2.63 8.07
CA ARG A 173 22.18 -3.91 7.53
C ARG A 173 21.80 -5.09 8.42
N ARG A 174 21.99 -4.96 9.73
CA ARG A 174 21.58 -5.98 10.70
C ARG A 174 20.08 -6.26 10.64
N THR A 175 19.27 -5.23 10.48
CA THR A 175 17.81 -5.39 10.31
C THR A 175 17.49 -6.22 9.08
N LEU A 176 18.07 -5.89 7.94
CA LEU A 176 17.89 -6.64 6.69
C LEU A 176 18.33 -8.11 6.83
N GLU A 177 19.54 -8.35 7.35
CA GLU A 177 20.10 -9.70 7.52
C GLU A 177 19.25 -10.57 8.43
N GLN A 178 18.80 -10.05 9.56
CA GLN A 178 17.97 -10.80 10.50
C GLN A 178 16.58 -11.11 9.94
N VAL A 179 15.98 -10.18 9.20
CA VAL A 179 14.69 -10.41 8.57
C VAL A 179 14.81 -11.42 7.42
N MET A 180 15.82 -11.30 6.57
CA MET A 180 16.07 -12.26 5.48
C MET A 180 16.36 -13.67 6.00
N ALA A 181 17.00 -13.80 7.18
CA ALA A 181 17.22 -15.10 7.84
C ALA A 181 15.91 -15.81 8.24
N LEU A 182 14.80 -15.06 8.49
CA LEU A 182 13.46 -15.62 8.69
C LEU A 182 12.81 -16.08 7.38
N SER A 183 13.39 -15.66 6.24
CA SER A 183 12.96 -16.06 4.89
C SER A 183 11.49 -15.74 4.57
N PRO A 184 10.99 -14.50 4.82
CA PRO A 184 9.67 -14.11 4.34
C PRO A 184 9.61 -14.17 2.81
N GLU A 185 8.43 -14.15 2.22
CA GLU A 185 8.24 -14.14 0.78
C GLU A 185 8.36 -12.73 0.20
N HIS A 186 8.10 -11.72 1.04
CA HIS A 186 8.06 -10.34 0.63
C HIS A 186 8.64 -9.44 1.74
N ILE A 187 9.32 -8.36 1.35
CA ILE A 187 9.85 -7.34 2.27
C ILE A 187 9.54 -5.97 1.68
N SER A 188 8.85 -5.14 2.45
CA SER A 188 8.69 -3.71 2.17
C SER A 188 9.77 -2.95 2.92
N ALA A 189 10.59 -2.18 2.21
CA ALA A 189 11.68 -1.40 2.79
C ALA A 189 11.51 0.07 2.40
N TYR A 190 10.93 0.85 3.31
CA TYR A 190 10.67 2.28 3.11
C TYR A 190 11.76 3.12 3.77
N SER A 191 12.14 4.25 3.18
CA SER A 191 12.82 5.33 3.92
C SER A 191 11.80 6.09 4.75
N LEU A 192 12.17 6.51 5.96
CA LEU A 192 11.32 7.31 6.81
C LEU A 192 10.96 8.64 6.14
N ILE A 193 9.69 8.88 5.94
CA ILE A 193 9.15 10.16 5.49
C ILE A 193 8.60 10.90 6.70
N LEU A 194 8.91 12.20 6.80
CA LEU A 194 8.40 13.07 7.87
C LEU A 194 7.12 13.75 7.37
N GLU A 195 5.98 13.14 7.63
CA GLU A 195 4.67 13.63 7.19
C GLU A 195 4.13 14.71 8.14
N GLU A 196 3.61 15.81 7.56
CA GLU A 196 3.02 16.91 8.30
C GLU A 196 1.90 16.41 9.23
N GLY A 197 1.81 16.98 10.41
CA GLY A 197 0.85 16.57 11.44
C GLY A 197 1.30 15.39 12.31
N THR A 198 2.41 14.72 11.98
CA THR A 198 2.98 13.66 12.82
C THR A 198 3.85 14.21 13.96
N THR A 199 4.01 13.39 15.01
CA THR A 199 4.93 13.75 16.13
C THR A 199 6.37 13.92 15.64
N PHE A 200 6.79 13.12 14.64
CA PHE A 200 8.14 13.22 14.10
C PHE A 200 8.33 14.47 13.27
N TYR A 201 7.36 14.86 12.44
CA TYR A 201 7.42 16.13 11.70
C TYR A 201 7.60 17.30 12.64
N LYS A 202 6.75 17.39 13.65
CA LYS A 202 6.88 18.44 14.68
C LYS A 202 8.27 18.45 15.31
N LYS A 203 8.77 17.30 15.72
CA LYS A 203 10.05 17.19 16.43
C LYS A 203 11.26 17.48 15.53
N TYR A 204 11.29 16.95 14.32
CA TYR A 204 12.48 16.96 13.46
C TYR A 204 12.46 18.05 12.38
N VAL A 205 11.29 18.59 12.05
CA VAL A 205 11.15 19.69 11.08
C VAL A 205 10.83 21.00 11.78
N GLU A 206 9.75 21.08 12.60
CA GLU A 206 9.37 22.34 13.23
C GLU A 206 10.29 22.73 14.40
N ASP A 207 10.60 21.80 15.30
CA ASP A 207 11.41 22.04 16.50
C ASP A 207 12.92 21.84 16.26
N GLU A 208 13.35 21.43 15.03
CA GLU A 208 14.72 21.15 14.62
C GLU A 208 15.48 20.16 15.55
N ALA A 209 14.75 19.32 16.28
CA ALA A 209 15.24 18.28 17.18
C ALA A 209 16.52 18.66 17.95
N LYS A 210 16.46 19.70 18.77
CA LYS A 210 17.62 20.21 19.53
C LYS A 210 18.21 19.18 20.49
N GLU A 211 17.41 18.22 20.93
CA GLU A 211 17.81 17.14 21.84
C GLU A 211 17.37 15.76 21.31
N GLY A 212 18.20 14.75 21.59
CA GLY A 212 17.94 13.35 21.25
C GLY A 212 18.61 12.87 19.96
N PRO A 213 18.23 11.66 19.47
CA PRO A 213 18.78 11.11 18.24
C PRO A 213 18.45 12.01 17.05
N LYS A 214 19.42 12.21 16.17
CA LYS A 214 19.25 12.96 14.91
C LYS A 214 18.92 12.03 13.77
N LEU A 215 18.32 12.56 12.72
CA LEU A 215 18.20 11.86 11.46
C LEU A 215 19.58 11.50 10.91
N PRO A 216 19.74 10.37 10.23
CA PRO A 216 20.90 10.08 9.43
C PRO A 216 21.15 11.22 8.42
N ASP A 217 22.39 11.44 8.06
CA ASP A 217 22.71 12.38 6.96
C ASP A 217 22.39 11.72 5.60
N GLU A 218 22.38 12.55 4.55
CA GLU A 218 22.04 12.10 3.18
C GLU A 218 22.95 10.97 2.68
N ASP A 219 24.22 10.96 3.06
CA ASP A 219 25.16 9.92 2.65
C ASP A 219 24.82 8.57 3.32
N ALA A 220 24.48 8.60 4.61
CA ALA A 220 24.06 7.41 5.35
C ALA A 220 22.72 6.89 4.82
N GLU A 221 21.73 7.76 4.57
CA GLU A 221 20.44 7.36 4.01
C GLU A 221 20.62 6.72 2.63
N ARG A 222 21.40 7.35 1.76
CA ARG A 222 21.72 6.81 0.43
C ARG A 222 22.44 5.48 0.50
N GLN A 223 23.37 5.32 1.46
CA GLN A 223 24.05 4.04 1.65
C GLN A 223 23.07 2.95 2.13
N MET A 224 22.15 3.26 3.04
CA MET A 224 21.10 2.32 3.47
C MET A 224 20.22 1.87 2.28
N TYR A 225 19.87 2.80 1.41
CA TYR A 225 19.10 2.51 0.21
C TYR A 225 19.82 1.55 -0.74
N TRP A 226 21.11 1.81 -1.06
CA TRP A 226 21.90 0.93 -1.92
C TRP A 226 22.18 -0.45 -1.30
N ASP A 227 22.44 -0.46 0.01
CA ASP A 227 22.61 -1.72 0.74
C ASP A 227 21.35 -2.56 0.70
N THR A 228 20.18 -1.94 0.77
CA THR A 228 18.90 -2.65 0.66
C THR A 228 18.81 -3.44 -0.64
N GLU A 229 18.99 -2.76 -1.78
CA GLU A 229 18.96 -3.42 -3.09
C GLU A 229 19.98 -4.55 -3.17
N THR A 230 21.23 -4.25 -2.83
CA THR A 230 22.35 -5.20 -2.94
C THR A 230 22.15 -6.46 -2.08
N LEU A 231 21.69 -6.28 -0.83
CA LEU A 231 21.50 -7.38 0.10
C LEU A 231 20.27 -8.21 -0.27
N MET A 232 19.17 -7.55 -0.70
CA MET A 232 17.95 -8.20 -1.13
C MET A 232 18.21 -9.09 -2.36
N GLU A 233 18.83 -8.56 -3.42
CA GLU A 233 19.16 -9.31 -4.63
C GLU A 233 20.05 -10.53 -4.33
N LYS A 234 21.07 -10.35 -3.51
CA LYS A 234 21.98 -11.44 -3.11
C LYS A 234 21.25 -12.57 -2.37
N ASN A 235 20.12 -12.27 -1.72
CA ASN A 235 19.31 -13.24 -0.98
C ASN A 235 18.05 -13.72 -1.74
N GLY A 236 17.96 -13.43 -3.04
CA GLY A 236 16.88 -13.92 -3.92
C GLY A 236 15.57 -13.13 -3.83
N TYR A 237 15.63 -11.89 -3.34
CA TYR A 237 14.51 -10.95 -3.40
C TYR A 237 14.73 -10.01 -4.57
N HIS A 238 13.75 -9.90 -5.44
CA HIS A 238 13.79 -9.00 -6.59
C HIS A 238 12.93 -7.78 -6.31
N ARG A 239 13.47 -6.61 -6.58
CA ARG A 239 12.72 -5.37 -6.55
C ARG A 239 11.72 -5.40 -7.68
N TYR A 240 10.43 -5.24 -7.41
CA TYR A 240 9.39 -5.20 -8.45
C TYR A 240 8.75 -3.82 -8.60
N GLU A 241 8.85 -2.98 -7.55
CA GLU A 241 8.49 -1.56 -7.55
C GLU A 241 9.39 -0.81 -6.56
N ILE A 242 9.25 0.51 -6.42
CA ILE A 242 10.22 1.41 -5.76
C ILE A 242 10.61 0.94 -4.35
N SER A 243 9.67 0.47 -3.53
CA SER A 243 9.88 0.20 -2.11
C SER A 243 9.72 -1.27 -1.72
N ASN A 244 9.32 -2.13 -2.66
CA ASN A 244 8.94 -3.50 -2.37
C ASN A 244 9.80 -4.52 -3.10
N TYR A 245 10.19 -5.54 -2.35
CA TYR A 245 11.03 -6.66 -2.78
C TYR A 245 10.32 -7.97 -2.50
N ALA A 246 10.37 -8.90 -3.44
CA ALA A 246 9.73 -10.19 -3.30
C ALA A 246 10.57 -11.32 -3.89
N LYS A 247 10.39 -12.52 -3.38
CA LYS A 247 10.79 -13.75 -4.09
C LYS A 247 9.93 -13.91 -5.33
N GLU A 248 10.42 -14.67 -6.30
CA GLU A 248 9.70 -14.94 -7.55
C GLU A 248 8.27 -15.46 -7.26
N GLY A 249 7.27 -14.83 -7.88
CA GLY A 249 5.86 -15.16 -7.73
C GLY A 249 5.17 -14.59 -6.48
N TYR A 250 5.85 -13.78 -5.64
CA TYR A 250 5.30 -13.23 -4.40
C TYR A 250 5.19 -11.70 -4.39
N ALA A 251 5.32 -11.03 -5.53
CA ALA A 251 4.98 -9.60 -5.63
C ALA A 251 3.53 -9.38 -5.17
N CYS A 252 3.28 -8.32 -4.39
CA CYS A 252 1.94 -8.00 -3.91
C CYS A 252 1.05 -7.60 -5.07
N ARG A 253 0.00 -8.40 -5.35
CA ARG A 253 -0.91 -8.16 -6.47
C ARG A 253 -1.67 -6.86 -6.28
N HIS A 254 -2.10 -6.57 -5.06
CA HIS A 254 -2.81 -5.34 -4.73
C HIS A 254 -1.97 -4.08 -5.00
N ASN A 255 -0.68 -4.10 -4.63
CA ASN A 255 0.21 -2.98 -4.93
C ASN A 255 0.43 -2.82 -6.44
N LEU A 256 0.64 -3.93 -7.15
CA LEU A 256 0.78 -3.91 -8.62
C LEU A 256 -0.48 -3.37 -9.29
N GLY A 257 -1.67 -3.75 -8.80
CA GLY A 257 -2.94 -3.27 -9.33
C GLY A 257 -3.07 -1.74 -9.25
N TYR A 258 -2.63 -1.12 -8.16
CA TYR A 258 -2.57 0.34 -8.08
C TYR A 258 -1.65 0.95 -9.13
N TRP A 259 -0.45 0.36 -9.33
CA TRP A 259 0.51 0.84 -10.32
C TRP A 259 0.07 0.57 -11.77
N GLU A 260 -0.83 -0.37 -11.98
CA GLU A 260 -1.44 -0.72 -13.26
C GLU A 260 -2.80 -0.06 -13.48
N ARG A 261 -3.23 0.79 -12.55
CA ARG A 261 -4.53 1.49 -12.59
C ARG A 261 -5.71 0.51 -12.70
N ILE A 262 -5.60 -0.68 -12.11
CA ILE A 262 -6.73 -1.58 -11.97
C ILE A 262 -7.80 -0.88 -11.10
N PRO A 263 -9.08 -0.88 -11.53
CA PRO A 263 -10.14 -0.31 -10.72
C PRO A 263 -10.15 -0.88 -9.30
N TYR A 264 -10.36 -0.01 -8.32
CA TYR A 264 -10.47 -0.43 -6.93
C TYR A 264 -11.57 0.30 -6.17
N LEU A 265 -12.25 -0.41 -5.28
CA LEU A 265 -13.24 0.10 -4.35
C LEU A 265 -12.66 0.14 -2.94
N GLY A 266 -12.67 1.33 -2.34
CA GLY A 266 -12.30 1.54 -0.94
C GLY A 266 -13.55 1.57 -0.05
N PHE A 267 -13.48 0.85 1.07
CA PHE A 267 -14.51 0.78 2.10
C PHE A 267 -13.96 1.29 3.42
N GLY A 268 -14.80 2.01 4.17
CA GLY A 268 -14.43 2.58 5.45
C GLY A 268 -14.01 4.05 5.38
N ILE A 269 -13.76 4.65 6.54
CA ILE A 269 -13.39 6.08 6.63
C ILE A 269 -12.09 6.35 5.88
N GLY A 270 -12.05 7.49 5.16
CA GLY A 270 -10.89 7.93 4.40
C GLY A 270 -10.47 7.00 3.25
N ALA A 271 -11.19 5.92 2.98
CA ALA A 271 -10.84 5.00 1.90
C ALA A 271 -11.12 5.62 0.53
N ALA A 272 -10.09 5.63 -0.32
CA ALA A 272 -10.21 6.10 -1.69
C ALA A 272 -10.67 4.97 -2.64
N SER A 273 -11.30 5.37 -3.74
CA SER A 273 -11.69 4.47 -4.84
C SER A 273 -11.33 5.09 -6.17
N LEU A 274 -10.93 4.27 -7.13
CA LEU A 274 -10.75 4.62 -8.54
C LEU A 274 -11.53 3.60 -9.36
N VAL A 275 -12.65 4.02 -9.94
CA VAL A 275 -13.56 3.08 -10.60
C VAL A 275 -14.20 3.68 -11.84
N PRO A 276 -14.62 2.84 -12.80
CA PRO A 276 -15.53 3.28 -13.85
C PRO A 276 -16.84 3.81 -13.26
N GLY A 277 -17.43 4.80 -13.93
CA GLY A 277 -18.60 5.52 -13.44
C GLY A 277 -19.85 4.63 -13.19
N ASP A 278 -19.94 3.46 -13.80
CA ASP A 278 -21.01 2.48 -13.55
C ASP A 278 -20.93 1.84 -12.14
N LEU A 279 -19.77 1.89 -11.47
CA LEU A 279 -19.59 1.44 -10.09
C LEU A 279 -19.93 2.51 -9.03
N ILE A 280 -20.15 3.77 -9.44
CA ILE A 280 -20.50 4.86 -8.51
C ILE A 280 -22.01 4.92 -8.24
N GLY A 281 -22.82 4.30 -9.09
CA GLY A 281 -24.26 4.28 -8.99
C GLY A 281 -24.97 4.64 -10.30
N LYS A 282 -26.30 4.83 -10.27
CA LYS A 282 -27.13 5.02 -11.48
C LYS A 282 -26.94 6.38 -12.20
N CYS A 283 -25.76 6.96 -12.16
CA CYS A 283 -25.52 8.23 -12.85
C CYS A 283 -25.03 7.98 -14.29
N ARG A 284 -25.95 7.96 -15.28
CA ARG A 284 -25.65 7.76 -16.71
C ARG A 284 -24.60 8.74 -17.30
N LYS A 285 -24.35 9.88 -16.64
CA LYS A 285 -23.35 10.84 -17.09
C LYS A 285 -21.90 10.39 -16.86
N LEU A 286 -21.70 9.40 -16.01
CA LEU A 286 -20.39 8.89 -15.60
C LEU A 286 -20.02 7.58 -16.32
N GLU A 287 -20.96 7.01 -17.09
CA GLU A 287 -20.77 5.72 -17.76
C GLU A 287 -19.56 5.74 -18.70
N GLY A 288 -18.64 4.79 -18.52
CA GLY A 288 -17.43 4.65 -19.35
C GLY A 288 -16.28 5.60 -19.02
N LYS A 289 -16.38 6.44 -18.00
CA LYS A 289 -15.28 7.32 -17.55
C LYS A 289 -14.75 6.85 -16.18
N MET A 290 -13.44 6.98 -15.99
CA MET A 290 -12.84 6.74 -14.68
C MET A 290 -13.17 7.87 -13.73
N SER A 291 -13.40 7.53 -12.49
CA SER A 291 -13.80 8.47 -11.45
C SER A 291 -13.11 8.13 -10.14
N ARG A 292 -12.75 9.14 -9.41
CA ARG A 292 -12.16 9.01 -8.07
C ARG A 292 -13.12 9.57 -7.03
N TYR A 293 -13.21 8.91 -5.89
CA TYR A 293 -13.84 9.47 -4.70
C TYR A 293 -13.13 8.95 -3.46
N THR A 294 -13.21 9.71 -2.37
CA THR A 294 -12.71 9.31 -1.05
C THR A 294 -13.85 9.36 -0.05
N ASN A 295 -13.99 8.34 0.75
CA ASN A 295 -14.95 8.35 1.86
C ASN A 295 -14.54 9.43 2.90
N PRO A 296 -15.51 10.03 3.63
CA PRO A 296 -15.18 10.97 4.70
C PRO A 296 -14.21 10.37 5.71
N ASP A 297 -13.31 11.20 6.22
CA ASP A 297 -12.33 10.85 7.26
C ASP A 297 -12.91 10.89 8.67
N GLN A 298 -14.01 11.63 8.87
CA GLN A 298 -14.72 11.71 10.14
C GLN A 298 -15.78 10.61 10.25
N LEU A 299 -15.71 9.81 11.32
CA LEU A 299 -16.64 8.69 11.54
C LEU A 299 -18.12 9.14 11.57
N SER A 300 -18.40 10.32 12.10
CA SER A 300 -19.75 10.90 12.14
C SER A 300 -20.31 11.21 10.75
N GLU A 301 -19.46 11.71 9.84
CA GLU A 301 -19.84 12.00 8.45
C GLU A 301 -19.96 10.69 7.66
N TYR A 302 -18.99 9.79 7.80
CA TYR A 302 -19.01 8.48 7.18
C TYR A 302 -20.30 7.70 7.51
N ALA A 303 -20.70 7.67 8.79
CA ALA A 303 -21.93 6.99 9.22
C ALA A 303 -23.21 7.48 8.53
N HIS A 304 -23.20 8.69 7.94
CA HIS A 304 -24.36 9.28 7.26
C HIS A 304 -24.22 9.27 5.73
N SER A 305 -22.99 9.19 5.20
CA SER A 305 -22.70 9.45 3.79
C SER A 305 -22.23 8.25 2.98
N TYR A 306 -21.76 7.15 3.61
CA TYR A 306 -21.24 5.99 2.87
C TYR A 306 -22.25 5.37 1.86
N ARG A 307 -23.54 5.66 2.02
CA ARG A 307 -24.59 5.27 1.06
C ARG A 307 -24.71 6.20 -0.14
N ASN A 308 -24.07 7.37 -0.10
CA ASN A 308 -24.22 8.44 -1.08
C ASN A 308 -22.84 8.86 -1.60
N LYS A 309 -22.33 8.16 -2.61
CA LYS A 309 -21.03 8.45 -3.24
C LYS A 309 -21.13 9.57 -4.30
N PHE A 310 -21.82 10.69 -3.96
CA PHE A 310 -22.13 11.77 -4.90
C PHE A 310 -21.00 12.76 -5.18
N GLN A 311 -19.86 12.65 -4.51
CA GLN A 311 -18.70 13.53 -4.67
C GLN A 311 -17.59 12.88 -5.50
N ALA A 312 -17.95 12.01 -6.45
CA ALA A 312 -16.97 11.43 -7.34
C ALA A 312 -16.50 12.48 -8.35
N GLU A 313 -15.19 12.62 -8.47
CA GLU A 313 -14.53 13.45 -9.48
C GLU A 313 -14.25 12.61 -10.71
N LEU A 314 -14.68 13.12 -11.89
CA LEU A 314 -14.35 12.51 -13.16
C LEU A 314 -12.92 12.85 -13.51
N LEU A 315 -12.14 11.84 -13.84
CA LEU A 315 -10.82 12.07 -14.40
C LEU A 315 -10.93 12.55 -15.85
N THR A 316 -10.16 13.56 -16.20
CA THR A 316 -9.94 13.97 -17.58
C THR A 316 -8.99 12.97 -18.25
N GLU A 317 -8.99 12.94 -19.59
CA GLU A 317 -8.05 12.11 -20.34
C GLU A 317 -6.59 12.49 -20.03
N THR A 318 -6.32 13.78 -19.79
CA THR A 318 -5.01 14.28 -19.38
C THR A 318 -4.57 13.68 -18.05
N GLU A 319 -5.40 13.78 -17.02
CA GLU A 319 -5.11 13.18 -15.69
C GLU A 319 -4.91 11.66 -15.78
N GLU A 320 -5.70 10.97 -16.61
CA GLU A 320 -5.52 9.53 -16.81
C GLU A 320 -4.20 9.18 -17.50
N MET A 321 -3.73 10.00 -18.48
CA MET A 321 -2.43 9.82 -19.11
C MET A 321 -1.27 10.09 -18.14
N GLU A 322 -1.36 11.15 -17.34
CA GLU A 322 -0.38 11.49 -16.30
C GLU A 322 -0.25 10.38 -15.26
N GLU A 323 -1.38 9.87 -14.77
CA GLU A 323 -1.40 8.74 -13.83
C GLU A 323 -0.80 7.46 -14.43
N PHE A 324 -1.08 7.19 -15.69
CA PHE A 324 -0.49 6.04 -16.38
C PHE A 324 1.04 6.13 -16.37
N MET A 325 1.61 7.32 -16.55
CA MET A 325 3.04 7.54 -16.52
C MET A 325 3.60 7.38 -15.11
N PHE A 326 3.16 8.21 -14.15
CA PHE A 326 3.83 8.24 -12.85
C PHE A 326 3.51 7.03 -11.97
N LEU A 327 2.37 6.38 -12.11
CA LEU A 327 2.08 5.12 -11.42
C LEU A 327 2.81 3.95 -12.10
N GLY A 328 2.75 3.86 -13.42
CA GLY A 328 3.38 2.77 -14.17
C GLY A 328 4.91 2.75 -14.07
N LEU A 329 5.55 3.93 -14.04
CA LEU A 329 6.99 4.06 -13.87
C LEU A 329 7.48 3.69 -12.45
N ARG A 330 6.60 3.51 -11.48
CA ARG A 330 6.98 2.95 -10.17
C ARG A 330 7.41 1.49 -10.28
N LYS A 331 6.91 0.76 -11.26
CA LYS A 331 7.28 -0.64 -11.51
C LYS A 331 8.67 -0.74 -12.14
N MET A 332 9.45 -1.73 -11.75
CA MET A 332 10.80 -1.93 -12.31
C MET A 332 10.81 -2.27 -13.80
N ASN A 333 9.74 -2.90 -14.29
CA ASN A 333 9.54 -3.15 -15.71
C ASN A 333 8.91 -1.96 -16.47
N GLY A 334 8.63 -0.86 -15.78
CA GLY A 334 8.10 0.37 -16.36
C GLY A 334 6.72 0.22 -17.01
N ILE A 335 6.46 1.02 -18.04
CA ILE A 335 5.22 1.10 -18.80
C ILE A 335 5.34 0.49 -20.18
N SER A 336 4.24 -0.02 -20.72
CA SER A 336 4.14 -0.52 -22.10
C SER A 336 3.64 0.58 -23.04
N LYS A 337 4.38 0.86 -24.11
CA LYS A 337 3.99 1.78 -25.18
C LYS A 337 2.71 1.32 -25.88
N LYS A 338 2.60 0.00 -26.07
CA LYS A 338 1.45 -0.63 -26.67
C LYS A 338 0.19 -0.46 -25.80
N GLU A 339 0.27 -0.73 -24.49
CA GLU A 339 -0.84 -0.56 -23.55
C GLU A 339 -1.32 0.90 -23.51
N PHE A 340 -0.38 1.87 -23.50
CA PHE A 340 -0.71 3.28 -23.58
C PHE A 340 -1.52 3.58 -24.85
N SER A 341 -1.04 3.11 -26.02
CA SER A 341 -1.71 3.37 -27.30
C SER A 341 -3.07 2.68 -27.40
N GLU A 342 -3.22 1.47 -26.86
CA GLU A 342 -4.49 0.75 -26.82
C GLU A 342 -5.51 1.44 -25.91
N TYR A 343 -5.05 2.01 -24.79
CA TYR A 343 -5.93 2.65 -23.82
C TYR A 343 -6.37 4.06 -24.27
N PHE A 344 -5.44 4.88 -24.78
CA PHE A 344 -5.68 6.29 -25.09
C PHE A 344 -5.91 6.56 -26.59
N GLY A 345 -5.67 5.59 -27.47
CA GLY A 345 -5.75 5.79 -28.94
C GLY A 345 -4.69 6.74 -29.49
N LYS A 346 -3.63 7.01 -28.75
CA LYS A 346 -2.53 7.94 -29.07
C LYS A 346 -1.20 7.21 -28.88
N SER A 347 -0.16 7.58 -29.65
CA SER A 347 1.17 7.02 -29.35
C SER A 347 1.78 7.72 -28.13
N LEU A 348 2.59 6.96 -27.38
CA LEU A 348 3.32 7.52 -26.23
C LEU A 348 4.28 8.63 -26.67
N GLU A 349 4.91 8.43 -27.82
CA GLU A 349 5.88 9.35 -28.40
C GLU A 349 5.25 10.69 -28.81
N ASP A 350 4.01 10.67 -29.29
CA ASP A 350 3.29 11.91 -29.67
C ASP A 350 2.97 12.80 -28.47
N ILE A 351 2.76 12.19 -27.30
CA ILE A 351 2.40 12.92 -26.06
C ILE A 351 3.62 13.21 -25.19
N TYR A 352 4.49 12.22 -24.99
CA TYR A 352 5.58 12.25 -24.01
C TYR A 352 6.99 12.09 -24.64
N GLY A 353 7.12 12.18 -25.96
CA GLY A 353 8.43 12.02 -26.64
C GLY A 353 9.47 13.00 -26.16
N GLU A 354 9.10 14.28 -25.96
CA GLU A 354 10.05 15.33 -25.49
C GLU A 354 10.55 15.05 -24.05
N PRO A 355 9.69 14.87 -23.01
CA PRO A 355 10.16 14.53 -21.67
C PRO A 355 10.93 13.20 -21.62
N ILE A 356 10.55 12.19 -22.38
CA ILE A 356 11.28 10.92 -22.45
C ILE A 356 12.69 11.15 -22.98
N CYS A 357 12.86 11.82 -24.12
CA CYS A 357 14.20 12.14 -24.68
C CYS A 357 15.05 12.96 -23.71
N LYS A 358 14.45 13.95 -23.02
CA LYS A 358 15.13 14.75 -21.99
C LYS A 358 15.67 13.84 -20.86
N LEU A 359 14.81 12.99 -20.32
CA LEU A 359 15.15 12.13 -19.19
C LEU A 359 16.16 11.02 -19.56
N GLU A 360 16.11 10.49 -20.80
CA GLU A 360 17.13 9.59 -21.34
C GLU A 360 18.49 10.29 -21.43
N SER A 361 18.54 11.53 -21.93
CA SER A 361 19.79 12.30 -22.00
C SER A 361 20.42 12.51 -20.63
N LEU A 362 19.61 12.59 -19.57
CA LEU A 362 20.00 12.67 -18.17
C LEU A 362 20.33 11.30 -17.54
N LYS A 363 20.11 10.22 -18.26
CA LYS A 363 20.26 8.82 -17.81
C LYS A 363 19.33 8.50 -16.62
N LEU A 364 18.12 9.02 -16.63
CA LEU A 364 17.10 8.77 -15.62
C LEU A 364 16.05 7.76 -16.11
N LEU A 365 15.87 7.69 -17.44
CA LEU A 365 15.03 6.70 -18.12
C LEU A 365 15.85 5.90 -19.13
N GLU A 366 15.37 4.72 -19.43
CA GLU A 366 15.71 3.90 -20.57
C GLU A 366 14.45 3.43 -21.27
N GLN A 367 14.53 3.14 -22.57
CA GLN A 367 13.44 2.61 -23.36
C GLN A 367 13.96 1.63 -24.40
N ASP A 368 13.07 0.75 -24.85
CA ASP A 368 13.20 -0.05 -26.06
C ASP A 368 11.99 0.17 -26.99
N ASP A 369 11.79 -0.73 -27.93
CA ASP A 369 10.67 -0.65 -28.88
C ASP A 369 9.30 -0.83 -28.19
N ASP A 370 9.27 -1.53 -27.04
CA ASP A 370 8.04 -1.93 -26.36
C ASP A 370 7.76 -1.16 -25.07
N ARG A 371 8.80 -0.72 -24.35
CA ARG A 371 8.67 -0.22 -22.97
C ARG A 371 9.54 1.00 -22.68
N VAL A 372 9.15 1.72 -21.59
CA VAL A 372 9.94 2.79 -20.95
C VAL A 372 10.01 2.51 -19.46
N TRP A 373 11.22 2.60 -18.86
CA TRP A 373 11.43 2.33 -17.41
C TRP A 373 12.48 3.26 -16.80
N LEU A 374 12.46 3.36 -15.47
CA LEU A 374 13.45 4.11 -14.71
C LEU A 374 14.80 3.37 -14.68
N THR A 375 15.90 4.10 -14.86
CA THR A 375 17.24 3.60 -14.51
C THR A 375 17.40 3.54 -12.99
N LYS A 376 18.46 2.91 -12.48
CA LYS A 376 18.81 2.98 -11.05
C LYS A 376 18.88 4.42 -10.54
N ARG A 377 19.50 5.32 -11.32
CA ARG A 377 19.57 6.74 -11.00
C ARG A 377 18.18 7.42 -11.06
N GLY A 378 17.34 7.01 -12.00
CA GLY A 378 15.97 7.50 -12.11
C GLY A 378 15.11 7.11 -10.91
N ILE A 379 15.30 5.91 -10.37
CA ILE A 379 14.61 5.45 -9.18
C ILE A 379 15.01 6.30 -7.96
N ASP A 380 16.28 6.63 -7.78
CA ASP A 380 16.79 7.48 -6.68
C ASP A 380 16.12 8.87 -6.64
N VAL A 381 15.73 9.39 -7.80
CA VAL A 381 15.11 10.72 -7.96
C VAL A 381 13.73 10.65 -8.62
N SER A 382 13.03 9.54 -8.41
CA SER A 382 11.79 9.20 -9.12
C SER A 382 10.71 10.30 -9.04
N ASN A 383 10.57 10.97 -7.90
CA ASN A 383 9.61 12.07 -7.77
C ASN A 383 9.91 13.22 -8.75
N SER A 384 11.20 13.54 -8.96
CA SER A 384 11.60 14.55 -9.95
C SER A 384 11.36 14.10 -11.39
N VAL A 385 11.46 12.78 -11.65
CA VAL A 385 11.12 12.20 -12.96
C VAL A 385 9.62 12.26 -13.20
N PHE A 386 8.81 11.92 -12.20
CA PHE A 386 7.34 11.89 -12.33
C PHE A 386 6.74 13.26 -12.66
N VAL A 387 7.29 14.35 -12.12
CA VAL A 387 6.85 15.72 -12.41
C VAL A 387 6.99 16.09 -13.88
N GLU A 388 7.98 15.53 -14.61
CA GLU A 388 8.20 15.81 -16.04
C GLU A 388 7.07 15.25 -16.94
N PHE A 389 6.21 14.38 -16.39
CA PHE A 389 5.06 13.79 -17.10
C PHE A 389 3.74 14.50 -16.81
N LEU A 390 3.74 15.56 -16.00
CA LEU A 390 2.56 16.40 -15.84
C LEU A 390 2.42 17.28 -17.07
N LEU A 391 1.24 17.26 -17.67
CA LEU A 391 0.91 18.04 -18.86
C LEU A 391 0.43 19.42 -18.43
N GLU A 392 0.90 20.47 -19.11
CA GLU A 392 0.36 21.82 -18.90
C GLU A 392 -1.09 21.87 -19.42
N GLU A 393 -2.00 22.49 -18.64
CA GLU A 393 -3.39 22.70 -19.03
C GLU A 393 -3.54 23.63 -20.26
#